data_a447c8504e2ca13d67ab658ba19d4ee2
#
_entry.id   a447c8504e2ca13d67ab658ba19d4ee2
#
_cell.length_a   1.000
_cell.length_b   1.000
_cell.length_c   1.000
_cell.angle_alpha   90.00
_cell.angle_beta   90.00
_cell.angle_gamma   90.00
#
_symmetry.space_group_name_H-M   'P 1'
#
loop_
_entity.id
_entity.type
_entity.pdbx_description
1 polymer ?
#
loop_
_entity_poly.entity_id
_entity_poly.type
_entity_poly.pdbx_seq_one_letter_code
_entity_poly.pdbx_strand_id
1 'polypeptide(L)'
;MANYSKEIAHMLDRMLIKVLHQDKTGFYKKALSIKLNLLDLLILRRLEEIGMMKLSDMVVYLEVDRNVMTTSLKRLQSVNLIRKRTDTVDGRGQVIALSEYGEQFVKALSEASQSEMDFVLRDITVNEEKAILKFLSKIVQYHTTKYELDVFDTKQK
;
A
#
# COMPACT_ATOMS: atom_id res chain seq x y z
N MET A 1 19.56 2.01 31.67
CA MET A 1 19.56 1.76 30.21
C MET A 1 18.32 2.40 29.62
N ALA A 2 18.47 3.24 28.65
CA ALA A 2 17.31 3.87 27.99
C ALA A 2 16.50 2.81 27.22
N ASN A 3 15.21 2.74 27.46
CA ASN A 3 14.32 1.85 26.75
C ASN A 3 13.48 2.66 25.75
N TYR A 4 13.91 2.67 24.51
CA TYR A 4 13.26 3.42 23.42
C TYR A 4 12.01 2.72 22.84
N SER A 5 11.60 1.57 23.38
CA SER A 5 10.46 0.82 22.82
C SER A 5 9.15 1.61 22.87
N LYS A 6 8.94 2.37 23.94
CA LYS A 6 7.74 3.24 24.08
C LYS A 6 7.77 4.39 23.10
N GLU A 7 8.90 5.03 22.90
CA GLU A 7 9.09 6.11 21.94
C GLU A 7 8.89 5.62 20.50
N ILE A 8 9.42 4.43 20.18
CA ILE A 8 9.20 3.79 18.88
C ILE A 8 7.71 3.51 18.65
N ALA A 9 7.02 2.90 19.62
CA ALA A 9 5.59 2.65 19.53
C ALA A 9 4.80 3.94 19.34
N HIS A 10 5.12 4.99 20.10
CA HIS A 10 4.48 6.30 19.97
C HIS A 10 4.73 6.94 18.59
N MET A 11 5.93 6.82 18.04
CA MET A 11 6.24 7.33 16.70
C MET A 11 5.50 6.56 15.61
N LEU A 12 5.33 5.24 15.76
CA LEU A 12 4.49 4.43 14.87
C LEU A 12 3.01 4.88 14.91
N ASP A 13 2.45 5.12 16.09
CA ASP A 13 1.10 5.65 16.23
C ASP A 13 0.94 7.00 15.53
N ARG A 14 1.90 7.90 15.70
CA ARG A 14 1.90 9.20 15.02
C ARG A 14 1.97 9.06 13.49
N MET A 15 2.75 8.11 12.99
CA MET A 15 2.79 7.79 11.56
C MET A 15 1.44 7.30 11.06
N LEU A 16 0.81 6.36 11.78
CA LEU A 16 -0.52 5.84 11.44
C LEU A 16 -1.59 6.95 11.44
N ILE A 17 -1.56 7.86 12.40
CA ILE A 17 -2.47 9.02 12.42
C ILE A 17 -2.30 9.89 11.17
N LYS A 18 -1.08 10.13 10.73
CA LYS A 18 -0.81 10.89 9.49
C LYS A 18 -1.33 10.16 8.26
N VAL A 19 -1.09 8.86 8.16
CA VAL A 19 -1.59 8.02 7.06
C VAL A 19 -3.13 8.03 7.03
N LEU A 20 -3.78 7.87 8.18
CA LEU A 20 -5.23 7.91 8.32
C LEU A 20 -5.81 9.27 7.91
N HIS A 21 -5.14 10.37 8.30
CA HIS A 21 -5.55 11.71 7.89
C HIS A 21 -5.45 11.91 6.38
N GLN A 22 -4.36 11.47 5.76
CA GLN A 22 -4.17 11.54 4.30
C GLN A 22 -5.20 10.67 3.56
N ASP A 23 -5.50 9.49 4.06
CA ASP A 23 -6.52 8.60 3.49
C ASP A 23 -7.91 9.28 3.51
N LYS A 24 -8.27 9.92 4.62
CA LYS A 24 -9.52 10.65 4.78
C LYS A 24 -9.61 11.90 3.88
N THR A 25 -8.55 12.68 3.78
CA THR A 25 -8.51 13.90 2.96
C THR A 25 -8.39 13.60 1.48
N GLY A 26 -7.86 12.45 1.13
CA GLY A 26 -7.64 11.98 -0.24
C GLY A 26 -6.32 12.41 -0.83
N PHE A 27 -5.76 11.53 -1.63
CA PHE A 27 -4.50 11.73 -2.33
C PHE A 27 -4.76 12.33 -3.74
N TYR A 28 -3.86 13.20 -4.18
CA TYR A 28 -3.83 13.73 -5.54
C TYR A 28 -5.13 14.35 -6.05
N LYS A 29 -5.99 14.83 -5.17
CA LYS A 29 -7.30 15.43 -5.50
C LYS A 29 -7.19 16.56 -6.53
N LYS A 30 -6.15 17.39 -6.44
CA LYS A 30 -5.94 18.51 -7.37
C LYS A 30 -5.60 18.05 -8.80
N ALA A 31 -4.86 16.95 -8.92
CA ALA A 31 -4.41 16.43 -10.20
C ALA A 31 -5.49 15.63 -10.93
N LEU A 32 -6.34 14.90 -10.20
CA LEU A 32 -7.27 13.92 -10.77
C LEU A 32 -8.74 14.34 -10.67
N SER A 33 -9.05 15.46 -10.01
CA SER A 33 -10.42 15.90 -9.71
C SER A 33 -11.24 14.95 -8.83
N ILE A 34 -10.66 13.83 -8.41
CA ILE A 34 -11.23 12.91 -7.43
C ILE A 34 -10.23 12.59 -6.33
N LYS A 35 -10.76 12.09 -5.20
CA LYS A 35 -9.92 11.63 -4.11
C LYS A 35 -9.50 10.18 -4.34
N LEU A 36 -8.20 9.92 -4.36
CA LEU A 36 -7.67 8.58 -4.22
C LEU A 36 -7.48 8.28 -2.71
N ASN A 37 -7.81 7.07 -2.29
CA ASN A 37 -7.52 6.59 -0.95
C ASN A 37 -6.22 5.77 -0.92
N LEU A 38 -5.82 5.31 0.25
CA LEU A 38 -4.61 4.51 0.41
C LEU A 38 -4.64 3.22 -0.41
N LEU A 39 -5.78 2.53 -0.44
CA LEU A 39 -5.94 1.30 -1.21
C LEU A 39 -5.73 1.55 -2.70
N ASP A 40 -6.27 2.64 -3.23
CA ASP A 40 -6.07 3.05 -4.64
C ASP A 40 -4.58 3.17 -4.97
N LEU A 41 -3.80 3.83 -4.08
CA LEU A 41 -2.35 3.98 -4.28
C LEU A 41 -1.60 2.65 -4.20
N LEU A 42 -1.98 1.77 -3.28
CA LEU A 42 -1.35 0.45 -3.14
C LEU A 42 -1.62 -0.43 -4.37
N ILE A 43 -2.82 -0.36 -4.94
CA ILE A 43 -3.15 -1.04 -6.21
C ILE A 43 -2.25 -0.52 -7.34
N LEU A 44 -2.16 0.80 -7.49
CA LEU A 44 -1.34 1.42 -8.54
C LEU A 44 0.14 1.04 -8.40
N ARG A 45 0.71 1.10 -7.21
CA ARG A 45 2.09 0.69 -6.94
C ARG A 45 2.33 -0.78 -7.27
N ARG A 46 1.38 -1.64 -6.91
CA ARG A 46 1.50 -3.07 -7.24
C ARG A 46 1.47 -3.33 -8.74
N LEU A 47 0.61 -2.64 -9.47
CA LEU A 47 0.54 -2.74 -10.93
C LEU A 47 1.79 -2.17 -11.62
N GLU A 48 2.40 -1.11 -11.09
CA GLU A 48 3.69 -0.62 -11.56
C GLU A 48 4.79 -1.68 -11.45
N GLU A 49 4.83 -2.37 -10.30
CA GLU A 49 5.85 -3.38 -10.01
C GLU A 49 5.75 -4.62 -10.90
N ILE A 50 4.54 -5.12 -11.13
CA ILE A 50 4.33 -6.42 -11.81
C ILE A 50 3.71 -6.34 -13.21
N GLY A 51 3.29 -5.14 -13.66
CA GLY A 51 2.68 -4.88 -14.96
C GLY A 51 1.19 -5.21 -15.03
N MET A 52 0.79 -6.45 -14.72
CA MET A 52 -0.62 -6.87 -14.72
C MET A 52 -0.88 -7.93 -13.66
N MET A 53 -2.12 -8.00 -13.19
CA MET A 53 -2.52 -8.94 -12.15
C MET A 53 -3.98 -9.38 -12.30
N LYS A 54 -4.28 -10.63 -11.97
CA LYS A 54 -5.67 -11.09 -11.83
C LYS A 54 -6.33 -10.40 -10.64
N LEU A 55 -7.62 -10.09 -10.78
CA LEU A 55 -8.40 -9.50 -9.68
C LEU A 55 -8.35 -10.36 -8.42
N SER A 56 -8.49 -11.69 -8.56
CA SER A 56 -8.43 -12.62 -7.43
C SER A 56 -7.10 -12.56 -6.70
N ASP A 57 -5.99 -12.46 -7.43
CA ASP A 57 -4.65 -12.39 -6.85
C ASP A 57 -4.42 -11.04 -6.14
N MET A 58 -4.97 -9.96 -6.68
CA MET A 58 -4.91 -8.63 -6.05
C MET A 58 -5.67 -8.60 -4.71
N VAL A 59 -6.85 -9.23 -4.66
CA VAL A 59 -7.63 -9.36 -3.43
C VAL A 59 -6.84 -10.10 -2.35
N VAL A 60 -6.19 -11.21 -2.72
CA VAL A 60 -5.34 -11.98 -1.79
C VAL A 60 -4.10 -11.17 -1.36
N TYR A 61 -3.43 -10.54 -2.32
CA TYR A 61 -2.20 -9.79 -2.03
C TYR A 61 -2.41 -8.61 -1.07
N LEU A 62 -3.51 -7.87 -1.24
CA LEU A 62 -3.83 -6.70 -0.41
C LEU A 62 -4.68 -7.07 0.83
N GLU A 63 -5.07 -8.33 0.98
CA GLU A 63 -5.86 -8.84 2.12
C GLU A 63 -7.13 -8.00 2.36
N VAL A 64 -7.82 -7.61 1.30
CA VAL A 64 -9.04 -6.81 1.37
C VAL A 64 -10.26 -7.55 0.87
N ASP A 65 -11.44 -7.11 1.32
CA ASP A 65 -12.71 -7.63 0.81
C ASP A 65 -12.88 -7.34 -0.69
N ARG A 66 -13.48 -8.30 -1.41
CA ARG A 66 -13.71 -8.17 -2.85
C ARG A 66 -14.55 -6.96 -3.23
N ASN A 67 -15.53 -6.58 -2.41
CA ASN A 67 -16.37 -5.41 -2.67
C ASN A 67 -15.59 -4.11 -2.52
N VAL A 68 -14.74 -4.02 -1.51
CA VAL A 68 -13.83 -2.91 -1.29
C VAL A 68 -12.86 -2.77 -2.47
N MET A 69 -12.27 -3.87 -2.91
CA MET A 69 -11.41 -3.92 -4.11
C MET A 69 -12.15 -3.43 -5.35
N THR A 70 -13.35 -3.95 -5.60
CA THR A 70 -14.16 -3.57 -6.77
C THR A 70 -14.49 -2.09 -6.77
N THR A 71 -14.78 -1.50 -5.61
CA THR A 71 -15.04 -0.06 -5.47
C THR A 71 -13.81 0.78 -5.82
N SER A 72 -12.63 0.40 -5.33
CA SER A 72 -11.37 1.06 -5.68
C SER A 72 -11.07 0.95 -7.18
N LEU A 73 -11.23 -0.24 -7.76
CA LEU A 73 -10.97 -0.44 -9.19
C LEU A 73 -11.93 0.38 -10.07
N LYS A 74 -13.21 0.49 -9.71
CA LYS A 74 -14.16 1.37 -10.42
C LYS A 74 -13.71 2.83 -10.35
N ARG A 75 -13.24 3.30 -9.20
CA ARG A 75 -12.71 4.65 -9.05
C ARG A 75 -11.50 4.89 -9.93
N LEU A 76 -10.51 4.01 -9.89
CA LEU A 76 -9.31 4.09 -10.72
C LEU A 76 -9.61 4.02 -12.21
N GLN A 77 -10.58 3.22 -12.60
CA GLN A 77 -11.04 3.13 -13.99
C GLN A 77 -11.76 4.41 -14.43
N SER A 78 -12.55 5.04 -13.56
CA SER A 78 -13.28 6.27 -13.87
C SER A 78 -12.37 7.46 -14.16
N VAL A 79 -11.14 7.46 -13.65
CA VAL A 79 -10.10 8.47 -13.97
C VAL A 79 -9.05 7.96 -14.95
N ASN A 80 -9.34 6.84 -15.61
CA ASN A 80 -8.50 6.28 -16.66
C ASN A 80 -7.06 5.92 -16.21
N LEU A 81 -6.87 5.53 -14.96
CA LEU A 81 -5.56 5.08 -14.46
C LEU A 81 -5.32 3.58 -14.68
N ILE A 82 -6.40 2.79 -14.76
CA ILE A 82 -6.34 1.35 -15.00
C ILE A 82 -7.26 0.93 -16.14
N ARG A 83 -6.94 -0.22 -16.71
CA ARG A 83 -7.78 -0.98 -17.65
C ARG A 83 -8.03 -2.37 -17.13
N LYS A 84 -9.22 -2.90 -17.42
CA LYS A 84 -9.60 -4.28 -17.14
C LYS A 84 -9.81 -5.02 -18.45
N ARG A 85 -9.42 -6.29 -18.48
CA ARG A 85 -9.69 -7.23 -19.57
C ARG A 85 -10.17 -8.55 -18.98
N THR A 86 -10.95 -9.27 -19.76
CA THR A 86 -11.23 -10.67 -19.44
C THR A 86 -9.96 -11.50 -19.62
N ASP A 87 -9.68 -12.42 -18.70
CA ASP A 87 -8.56 -13.34 -18.81
C ASP A 87 -8.77 -14.24 -20.04
N THR A 88 -7.84 -14.25 -20.97
CA THR A 88 -7.90 -15.06 -22.18
C THR A 88 -7.70 -16.54 -21.92
N VAL A 89 -7.09 -16.92 -20.80
CA VAL A 89 -6.82 -18.32 -20.40
C VAL A 89 -7.99 -18.90 -19.64
N ASP A 90 -8.62 -18.14 -18.73
CA ASP A 90 -9.69 -18.62 -17.83
C ASP A 90 -11.06 -18.02 -18.17
N GLY A 91 -11.26 -17.29 -19.22
CA GLY A 91 -12.55 -16.78 -19.70
C GLY A 91 -13.52 -16.15 -18.68
N ARG A 92 -13.32 -16.39 -17.39
CA ARG A 92 -14.13 -15.93 -16.26
C ARG A 92 -13.42 -14.92 -15.37
N GLY A 93 -12.10 -14.88 -15.43
CA GLY A 93 -11.26 -13.98 -14.63
C GLY A 93 -11.14 -12.60 -15.25
N GLN A 94 -10.86 -11.62 -14.43
CA GLN A 94 -10.49 -10.27 -14.87
C GLN A 94 -9.00 -10.03 -14.59
N VAL A 95 -8.31 -9.49 -15.58
CA VAL A 95 -6.93 -9.01 -15.48
C VAL A 95 -6.92 -7.49 -15.46
N ILE A 96 -6.15 -6.94 -14.57
CA ILE A 96 -6.03 -5.51 -14.33
C ILE A 96 -4.61 -5.08 -14.70
N ALA A 97 -4.49 -3.97 -15.41
CA ALA A 97 -3.22 -3.34 -15.74
C ALA A 97 -3.37 -1.82 -15.67
N LEU A 98 -2.24 -1.11 -15.58
CA LEU A 98 -2.24 0.33 -15.78
C LEU A 98 -2.66 0.67 -17.21
N SER A 99 -3.35 1.79 -17.39
CA SER A 99 -3.49 2.43 -18.69
C SER A 99 -2.19 3.14 -19.05
N GLU A 100 -2.05 3.59 -20.29
CA GLU A 100 -0.90 4.43 -20.67
C GLU A 100 -0.81 5.70 -19.82
N TYR A 101 -1.93 6.36 -19.56
CA TYR A 101 -2.00 7.48 -18.64
C TYR A 101 -1.66 7.07 -17.20
N GLY A 102 -2.14 5.91 -16.76
CA GLY A 102 -1.81 5.36 -15.46
C GLY A 102 -0.31 5.08 -15.27
N GLU A 103 0.36 4.55 -16.29
CA GLU A 103 1.82 4.33 -16.26
C GLU A 103 2.59 5.66 -16.08
N GLN A 104 2.21 6.70 -16.83
CA GLN A 104 2.80 8.02 -16.68
C GLN A 104 2.53 8.64 -15.31
N PHE A 105 1.31 8.51 -14.81
CA PHE A 105 0.91 9.01 -13.50
C PHE A 105 1.69 8.31 -12.36
N VAL A 106 1.78 6.99 -12.39
CA VAL A 106 2.46 6.21 -11.35
C VAL A 106 3.96 6.44 -11.40
N LYS A 107 4.55 6.57 -12.59
CA LYS A 107 5.97 6.92 -12.73
C LYS A 107 6.30 8.25 -12.06
N ALA A 108 5.52 9.30 -12.33
CA ALA A 108 5.68 10.60 -11.70
C ALA A 108 5.49 10.52 -10.16
N LEU A 109 4.56 9.70 -9.70
CA LEU A 109 4.31 9.44 -8.29
C LEU A 109 5.50 8.74 -7.61
N SER A 110 6.07 7.73 -8.25
CA SER A 110 7.23 6.99 -7.74
C SER A 110 8.48 7.86 -7.68
N GLU A 111 8.72 8.69 -8.69
CA GLU A 111 9.81 9.66 -8.70
C GLU A 111 9.68 10.68 -7.56
N ALA A 112 8.49 11.21 -7.31
CA ALA A 112 8.22 12.12 -6.20
C ALA A 112 8.42 11.43 -4.83
N SER A 113 7.90 10.21 -4.68
CA SER A 113 8.06 9.41 -3.46
C SER A 113 9.52 9.06 -3.18
N GLN A 114 10.29 8.71 -4.21
CA GLN A 114 11.72 8.45 -4.07
C GLN A 114 12.47 9.70 -3.63
N SER A 115 12.18 10.83 -4.24
CA SER A 115 12.77 12.12 -3.88
C SER A 115 12.49 12.52 -2.42
N GLU A 116 11.27 12.27 -1.94
CA GLU A 116 10.91 12.49 -0.54
C GLU A 116 11.67 11.54 0.39
N MET A 117 11.80 10.26 0.02
CA MET A 117 12.53 9.27 0.80
C MET A 117 14.02 9.61 0.88
N ASP A 118 14.64 9.99 -0.24
CA ASP A 118 16.04 10.43 -0.29
C ASP A 118 16.27 11.65 0.60
N PHE A 119 15.31 12.58 0.64
CA PHE A 119 15.37 13.72 1.56
C PHE A 119 15.30 13.29 3.03
N VAL A 120 14.40 12.38 3.38
CA VAL A 120 14.24 11.89 4.76
C VAL A 120 15.46 11.11 5.22
N LEU A 121 16.08 10.33 4.33
CA LEU A 121 17.25 9.50 4.64
C LEU A 121 18.59 10.23 4.53
N ARG A 122 18.60 11.49 4.13
CA ARG A 122 19.86 12.25 3.82
C ARG A 122 20.90 12.22 4.93
N ASP A 123 20.46 12.30 6.19
CA ASP A 123 21.35 12.36 7.36
C ASP A 123 21.46 10.99 8.08
N ILE A 124 20.98 9.91 7.43
CA ILE A 124 20.98 8.55 7.97
C ILE A 124 22.13 7.78 7.32
N THR A 125 22.93 7.12 8.14
CA THR A 125 24.05 6.30 7.66
C THR A 125 23.54 4.97 7.10
N VAL A 126 24.31 4.32 6.24
CA VAL A 126 23.99 2.99 5.66
C VAL A 126 23.71 1.94 6.75
N ASN A 127 24.40 2.00 7.88
CA ASN A 127 24.16 1.07 8.99
C ASN A 127 22.81 1.33 9.68
N GLU A 128 22.41 2.59 9.79
CA GLU A 128 21.10 2.98 10.32
C GLU A 128 19.98 2.58 9.34
N GLU A 129 20.17 2.76 8.04
CA GLU A 129 19.22 2.27 7.02
C GLU A 129 19.02 0.75 7.12
N LYS A 130 20.09 -0.02 7.29
CA LYS A 130 20.01 -1.47 7.52
C LYS A 130 19.24 -1.80 8.80
N ALA A 131 19.45 -1.04 9.88
CA ALA A 131 18.70 -1.21 11.12
C ALA A 131 17.20 -0.89 10.95
N ILE A 132 16.87 0.16 10.21
CA ILE A 132 15.49 0.52 9.87
C ILE A 132 14.83 -0.60 9.04
N LEU A 133 15.49 -1.10 8.01
CA LEU A 133 14.97 -2.21 7.20
C LEU A 133 14.75 -3.47 8.03
N LYS A 134 15.69 -3.81 8.91
CA LYS A 134 15.55 -4.94 9.85
C LYS A 134 14.33 -4.77 10.76
N PHE A 135 14.13 -3.58 11.29
CA PHE A 135 13.00 -3.26 12.16
C PHE A 135 11.67 -3.37 11.41
N LEU A 136 11.55 -2.75 10.25
CA LEU A 136 10.34 -2.82 9.41
C LEU A 136 10.02 -4.26 8.98
N SER A 137 11.04 -5.03 8.59
CA SER A 137 10.87 -6.44 8.22
C SER A 137 10.34 -7.27 9.40
N LYS A 138 10.82 -7.02 10.61
CA LYS A 138 10.31 -7.69 11.81
C LYS A 138 8.86 -7.33 12.12
N ILE A 139 8.46 -6.07 11.96
CA ILE A 139 7.06 -5.64 12.14
C ILE A 139 6.16 -6.38 11.15
N VAL A 140 6.52 -6.39 9.87
CA VAL A 140 5.73 -7.08 8.83
C VAL A 140 5.59 -8.57 9.13
N GLN A 141 6.69 -9.26 9.47
CA GLN A 141 6.66 -10.67 9.84
C GLN A 141 5.82 -10.94 11.09
N TYR A 142 5.93 -10.10 12.11
CA TYR A 142 5.19 -10.26 13.36
C TYR A 142 3.68 -10.16 13.15
N HIS A 143 3.24 -9.16 12.41
CA HIS A 143 1.81 -8.98 12.09
C HIS A 143 1.25 -10.11 11.22
N THR A 144 2.06 -10.73 10.37
CA THR A 144 1.60 -11.82 9.52
C THR A 144 1.42 -13.14 10.28
N THR A 145 2.23 -13.41 11.33
CA THR A 145 2.28 -14.73 11.98
C THR A 145 1.64 -14.79 13.36
N LYS A 146 1.61 -13.73 14.12
CA LYS A 146 1.29 -13.77 15.56
C LYS A 146 -0.05 -13.12 15.93
N TYR A 147 -0.52 -12.19 15.15
CA TYR A 147 -1.75 -11.47 15.46
C TYR A 147 -3.02 -12.34 15.31
N GLU A 148 -2.93 -13.41 14.52
CA GLU A 148 -4.04 -14.37 14.35
C GLU A 148 -4.12 -15.42 15.45
N LEU A 149 -3.03 -15.70 16.17
CA LEU A 149 -2.93 -16.85 17.08
C LEU A 149 -3.10 -16.53 18.57
N ASP A 150 -2.62 -15.39 19.06
CA ASP A 150 -2.51 -15.17 20.51
C ASP A 150 -3.64 -14.35 21.15
N VAL A 151 -4.40 -13.58 20.40
CA VAL A 151 -5.44 -12.69 20.97
C VAL A 151 -6.73 -13.45 21.30
N PHE A 152 -6.97 -14.57 20.66
CA PHE A 152 -8.18 -15.38 20.86
C PHE A 152 -8.02 -16.55 21.82
N ASP A 153 -6.80 -17.02 22.09
CA ASP A 153 -6.54 -18.16 22.97
C ASP A 153 -6.58 -17.83 24.46
N THR A 154 -6.52 -16.55 24.83
CA THR A 154 -6.55 -16.10 26.23
C THR A 154 -7.95 -15.96 26.85
N LYS A 155 -9.01 -16.24 26.09
CA LYS A 155 -10.41 -16.15 26.57
C LYS A 155 -11.06 -17.49 26.93
N GLN A 156 -10.30 -18.60 26.93
CA GLN A 156 -10.82 -19.94 27.31
C GLN A 156 -10.08 -20.55 28.50
N LYS A 157 -9.69 -19.75 29.50
CA LYS A 157 -9.34 -20.30 30.81
C LYS A 157 -10.03 -19.52 31.90
#